data_48a9f2fa4378ae37241f9a8bed9d2199
#
_entry.id   48a9f2fa4378ae37241f9a8bed9d2199
#
_cell.length_a   1.000
_cell.length_b   1.000
_cell.length_c   1.000
_cell.angle_alpha   90.00
_cell.angle_beta   90.00
_cell.angle_gamma   90.00
#
_symmetry.space_group_name_H-M   'P 1'
#
loop_
_entity.id
_entity.type
_entity.pdbx_description
1 polymer ?
#
loop_
_entity_poly.entity_id
_entity_poly.type
_entity_poly.pdbx_seq_one_letter_code
_entity_poly.pdbx_strand_id
1 'polypeptide(L)'
;MKISPLDFLLGSELKVNKKFYFISGNEITLMEKIYNHILEKYKNKGNITLSKIDSIENFKSDIGLFDNKKLYFVKDCNKINKENLDVIRENDGVFIFVQENSSKTKKVKNIFLKDRDSYLVDCYELDKDSKINILNNFLNANNIKIEKDIFWFLVDKLDNRFMFLEDSLNKLLRLQSCDITINNVKKILTIDSVGKEKLFFSIFNKNANI
;
A
#
# COMPACT_ATOMS: atom_id res chain seq x y z
N MET A 1 11.79 6.07 -11.73
CA MET A 1 12.07 4.59 -11.72
C MET A 1 10.83 3.86 -11.24
N LYS A 2 10.45 2.72 -11.91
CA LYS A 2 9.32 1.89 -11.46
C LYS A 2 9.80 0.87 -10.43
N ILE A 3 9.02 0.69 -9.35
CA ILE A 3 9.31 -0.26 -8.26
C ILE A 3 8.08 -1.11 -8.02
N SER A 4 8.28 -2.41 -7.74
CA SER A 4 7.22 -3.30 -7.28
C SER A 4 6.73 -2.87 -5.88
N PRO A 5 5.41 -2.90 -5.60
CA PRO A 5 4.91 -2.63 -4.26
C PRO A 5 5.52 -3.53 -3.17
N LEU A 6 5.76 -4.80 -3.49
CA LEU A 6 6.34 -5.75 -2.55
C LEU A 6 7.82 -5.46 -2.27
N ASP A 7 8.61 -5.12 -3.29
CA ASP A 7 9.99 -4.69 -3.09
C ASP A 7 10.05 -3.42 -2.24
N PHE A 8 9.05 -2.54 -2.40
CA PHE A 8 8.94 -1.32 -1.61
C PHE A 8 8.62 -1.59 -0.14
N LEU A 9 7.75 -2.57 0.15
CA LEU A 9 7.34 -2.92 1.51
C LEU A 9 8.30 -3.88 2.21
N LEU A 10 8.83 -4.86 1.49
CA LEU A 10 9.59 -5.97 2.05
C LEU A 10 11.10 -5.86 1.81
N GLY A 11 11.51 -4.99 0.89
CA GLY A 11 12.92 -4.78 0.56
C GLY A 11 13.66 -4.10 1.70
N SER A 12 14.65 -4.80 2.28
CA SER A 12 15.49 -4.28 3.37
C SER A 12 16.36 -3.09 2.96
N GLU A 13 16.69 -2.99 1.66
CA GLU A 13 17.65 -2.02 1.13
C GLU A 13 17.01 -0.79 0.50
N LEU A 14 15.69 -0.77 0.30
CA LEU A 14 15.04 0.30 -0.41
C LEU A 14 15.00 1.57 0.43
N LYS A 15 15.94 2.46 0.14
CA LYS A 15 16.01 3.77 0.80
C LYS A 15 14.88 4.65 0.28
N VAL A 16 13.96 5.00 1.16
CA VAL A 16 12.99 6.07 0.90
C VAL A 16 13.74 7.39 0.88
N ASN A 17 14.23 7.78 -0.29
CA ASN A 17 15.13 8.94 -0.49
C ASN A 17 14.83 9.74 -1.76
N LYS A 18 13.69 9.48 -2.39
CA LYS A 18 13.28 10.23 -3.59
C LYS A 18 12.45 11.44 -3.21
N LYS A 19 12.43 12.40 -4.10
CA LYS A 19 11.65 13.61 -3.96
C LYS A 19 10.17 13.39 -4.28
N PHE A 20 9.90 12.52 -5.26
CA PHE A 20 8.57 12.27 -5.76
C PHE A 20 8.22 10.80 -5.64
N TYR A 21 7.01 10.53 -5.13
CA TYR A 21 6.41 9.20 -5.06
C TYR A 21 5.07 9.25 -5.78
N PHE A 22 4.92 8.52 -6.87
CA PHE A 22 3.65 8.39 -7.57
C PHE A 22 3.11 6.97 -7.34
N ILE A 23 2.06 6.88 -6.53
CA ILE A 23 1.38 5.64 -6.16
C ILE A 23 0.09 5.56 -6.97
N SER A 24 -0.10 4.50 -7.73
CA SER A 24 -1.29 4.37 -8.56
C SER A 24 -1.71 2.91 -8.73
N GLY A 25 -2.98 2.69 -9.00
CA GLY A 25 -3.50 1.33 -9.19
C GLY A 25 -5.00 1.25 -9.03
N ASN A 26 -5.50 0.04 -8.86
CA ASN A 26 -6.89 -0.26 -8.53
C ASN A 26 -7.02 -1.00 -7.18
N GLU A 27 -5.91 -1.38 -6.56
CA GLU A 27 -5.89 -1.97 -5.22
C GLU A 27 -5.61 -0.88 -4.17
N ILE A 28 -6.71 -0.29 -3.65
CA ILE A 28 -6.69 0.88 -2.77
C ILE A 28 -5.97 0.58 -1.46
N THR A 29 -6.14 -0.61 -0.90
CA THR A 29 -5.55 -0.95 0.41
C THR A 29 -4.03 -1.11 0.32
N LEU A 30 -3.52 -1.58 -0.81
CA LEU A 30 -2.08 -1.62 -1.07
C LEU A 30 -1.51 -0.21 -1.31
N MET A 31 -2.25 0.66 -2.01
CA MET A 31 -1.86 2.07 -2.18
C MET A 31 -1.75 2.76 -0.82
N GLU A 32 -2.72 2.55 0.06
CA GLU A 32 -2.70 3.10 1.42
C GLU A 32 -1.54 2.54 2.26
N LYS A 33 -1.26 1.25 2.15
CA LYS A 33 -0.11 0.62 2.83
C LYS A 33 1.22 1.24 2.39
N ILE A 34 1.41 1.43 1.08
CA ILE A 34 2.62 2.09 0.54
C ILE A 34 2.72 3.53 1.04
N TYR A 35 1.63 4.28 0.99
CA TYR A 35 1.58 5.66 1.49
C TYR A 35 1.99 5.73 2.96
N ASN A 36 1.38 4.89 3.82
CA ASN A 36 1.69 4.85 5.25
C ASN A 36 3.14 4.43 5.51
N HIS A 37 3.68 3.49 4.74
CA HIS A 37 5.09 3.09 4.83
C HIS A 37 6.03 4.27 4.54
N ILE A 38 5.75 5.09 3.53
CA ILE A 38 6.52 6.30 3.24
C ILE A 38 6.43 7.27 4.43
N LEU A 39 5.22 7.53 4.93
CA LEU A 39 5.02 8.43 6.08
C LEU A 39 5.85 8.01 7.30
N GLU A 40 5.80 6.74 7.67
CA GLU A 40 6.53 6.19 8.81
C GLU A 40 8.05 6.33 8.63
N LYS A 41 8.56 5.99 7.44
CA LYS A 41 10.00 6.13 7.15
C LYS A 41 10.49 7.57 7.23
N TYR A 42 9.67 8.54 6.84
CA TYR A 42 10.03 9.95 6.97
C TYR A 42 9.87 10.45 8.42
N LYS A 43 8.81 10.07 9.13
CA LYS A 43 8.64 10.41 10.55
C LYS A 43 9.80 9.92 11.42
N ASN A 44 10.33 8.74 11.14
CA ASN A 44 11.46 8.17 11.85
C ASN A 44 12.80 8.90 11.57
N LYS A 45 12.86 9.77 10.55
CA LYS A 45 14.04 10.58 10.22
C LYS A 45 14.08 11.96 10.90
N GLY A 46 13.05 12.33 11.62
CA GLY A 46 12.96 13.62 12.35
C GLY A 46 11.59 14.27 12.30
N ASN A 47 11.50 15.51 12.76
CA ASN A 47 10.26 16.27 12.75
C ASN A 47 9.84 16.60 11.32
N ILE A 48 8.71 16.03 10.90
CA ILE A 48 8.14 16.22 9.57
C ILE A 48 6.75 16.79 9.70
N THR A 49 6.47 17.85 8.95
CA THR A 49 5.14 18.42 8.82
C THR A 49 4.46 17.84 7.58
N LEU A 50 3.29 17.22 7.77
CA LEU A 50 2.46 16.73 6.67
C LEU A 50 1.51 17.85 6.22
N SER A 51 1.61 18.24 4.95
CA SER A 51 0.72 19.19 4.31
C SER A 51 -0.09 18.54 3.19
N LYS A 52 -1.39 18.80 3.13
CA LYS A 52 -2.26 18.34 2.05
C LYS A 52 -2.41 19.45 1.02
N ILE A 53 -2.22 19.11 -0.24
CA ILE A 53 -2.35 20.02 -1.38
C ILE A 53 -3.45 19.46 -2.29
N ASP A 54 -4.44 20.28 -2.64
CA ASP A 54 -5.53 19.83 -3.50
C ASP A 54 -5.04 19.70 -4.96
N SER A 55 -4.26 20.64 -5.46
CA SER A 55 -3.66 20.59 -6.79
C SER A 55 -2.27 21.23 -6.79
N ILE A 56 -1.37 20.66 -7.60
CA ILE A 56 0.01 21.17 -7.71
C ILE A 56 0.09 22.57 -8.35
N GLU A 57 -0.90 22.94 -9.14
CA GLU A 57 -0.99 24.28 -9.75
C GLU A 57 -1.12 25.41 -8.71
N ASN A 58 -1.70 25.07 -7.56
CA ASN A 58 -1.91 26.01 -6.45
C ASN A 58 -0.79 25.94 -5.41
N PHE A 59 0.26 25.18 -5.69
CA PHE A 59 1.38 25.06 -4.76
C PHE A 59 2.10 26.39 -4.59
N LYS A 60 2.12 26.89 -3.37
CA LYS A 60 2.95 28.00 -2.97
C LYS A 60 4.02 27.47 -2.02
N SER A 61 5.26 27.79 -2.30
CA SER A 61 6.36 27.47 -1.40
C SER A 61 6.18 28.24 -0.08
N ASP A 62 5.80 27.56 0.97
CA ASP A 62 5.87 28.12 2.32
C ASP A 62 7.31 28.05 2.78
N ILE A 63 8.03 29.12 2.62
CA ILE A 63 9.34 29.30 3.26
C ILE A 63 9.06 29.60 4.73
N GLY A 64 8.85 28.52 5.51
CA GLY A 64 8.72 28.65 6.98
C GLY A 64 10.08 28.99 7.59
N LEU A 65 10.06 29.87 8.56
CA LEU A 65 11.24 30.26 9.38
C LEU A 65 11.83 29.10 10.21
N PHE A 66 11.18 27.92 10.21
CA PHE A 66 11.63 26.74 10.94
C PHE A 66 11.87 25.59 9.97
N ASP A 67 13.06 25.01 10.04
CA ASP A 67 13.64 23.98 9.16
C ASP A 67 12.98 22.57 9.33
N ASN A 68 11.67 22.48 9.35
CA ASN A 68 10.99 21.19 9.34
C ASN A 68 10.84 20.68 7.91
N LYS A 69 11.40 19.52 7.63
CA LYS A 69 11.17 18.85 6.35
C LYS A 69 9.67 18.66 6.13
N LYS A 70 9.15 19.13 5.00
CA LYS A 70 7.74 19.04 4.67
C LYS A 70 7.48 17.84 3.77
N LEU A 71 6.41 17.11 4.08
CA LEU A 71 5.88 16.05 3.27
C LEU A 71 4.52 16.48 2.71
N TYR A 72 4.43 16.56 1.39
CA TYR A 72 3.24 17.03 0.72
C TYR A 72 2.45 15.87 0.13
N PHE A 73 1.18 15.76 0.50
CA PHE A 73 0.23 14.84 -0.12
C PHE A 73 -0.60 15.59 -1.16
N VAL A 74 -0.49 15.19 -2.42
CA VAL A 74 -1.20 15.82 -3.54
C VAL A 74 -2.39 14.98 -3.94
N LYS A 75 -3.61 15.55 -3.86
CA LYS A 75 -4.86 14.83 -4.10
C LYS A 75 -5.22 14.73 -5.59
N ASP A 76 -5.13 15.85 -6.33
CA ASP A 76 -5.45 15.87 -7.76
C ASP A 76 -4.17 15.81 -8.60
N CYS A 77 -3.95 14.63 -9.19
CA CYS A 77 -2.80 14.38 -10.04
C CYS A 77 -3.10 14.58 -11.55
N ASN A 78 -4.34 14.92 -11.93
CA ASN A 78 -4.74 14.95 -13.35
C ASN A 78 -4.06 16.04 -14.15
N LYS A 79 -3.61 17.10 -13.48
CA LYS A 79 -3.01 18.27 -14.09
C LYS A 79 -1.48 18.31 -13.98
N ILE A 80 -0.88 17.20 -13.55
CA ILE A 80 0.58 17.12 -13.43
C ILE A 80 1.21 17.09 -14.82
N ASN A 81 2.14 18.02 -15.04
CA ASN A 81 3.00 18.06 -16.20
C ASN A 81 4.47 18.19 -15.76
N LYS A 82 5.39 18.16 -16.74
CA LYS A 82 6.83 18.25 -16.44
C LYS A 82 7.20 19.59 -15.82
N GLU A 83 6.62 20.68 -16.30
CA GLU A 83 6.90 22.04 -15.84
C GLU A 83 6.53 22.20 -14.35
N ASN A 84 5.36 21.69 -13.95
CA ASN A 84 4.92 21.70 -12.56
C ASN A 84 5.86 20.90 -11.65
N LEU A 85 6.38 19.75 -12.13
CA LEU A 85 7.35 18.97 -11.36
C LEU A 85 8.69 19.72 -11.24
N ASP A 86 9.13 20.39 -12.28
CA ASP A 86 10.38 21.15 -12.24
C ASP A 86 10.28 22.34 -11.27
N VAL A 87 9.13 23.02 -11.21
CA VAL A 87 8.89 24.11 -10.23
C VAL A 87 8.95 23.60 -8.79
N ILE A 88 8.28 22.49 -8.48
CA ILE A 88 8.29 21.96 -7.10
C ILE A 88 9.58 21.23 -6.73
N ARG A 89 10.43 20.92 -7.72
CA ARG A 89 11.74 20.31 -7.50
C ARG A 89 12.69 21.19 -6.71
N GLU A 90 12.57 22.50 -6.87
CA GLU A 90 13.38 23.48 -6.14
C GLU A 90 12.99 23.60 -4.66
N ASN A 91 11.81 23.08 -4.29
CA ASN A 91 11.38 23.09 -2.90
C ASN A 91 12.02 21.94 -2.12
N ASP A 92 12.37 22.12 -0.84
CA ASP A 92 13.01 21.10 0.01
C ASP A 92 12.08 19.96 0.44
N GLY A 93 10.78 20.04 0.14
CA GLY A 93 9.79 19.04 0.49
C GLY A 93 9.84 17.77 -0.36
N VAL A 94 9.19 16.73 0.17
CA VAL A 94 8.93 15.46 -0.53
C VAL A 94 7.45 15.42 -0.91
N PHE A 95 7.14 14.95 -2.10
CA PHE A 95 5.79 14.97 -2.65
C PHE A 95 5.30 13.53 -2.89
N ILE A 96 4.14 13.22 -2.34
CA ILE A 96 3.45 11.95 -2.55
C ILE A 96 2.17 12.21 -3.34
N PHE A 97 2.07 11.58 -4.49
CA PHE A 97 0.93 11.62 -5.40
C PHE A 97 0.23 10.28 -5.34
N VAL A 98 -1.07 10.27 -5.06
CA VAL A 98 -1.87 9.05 -5.01
C VAL A 98 -3.04 9.18 -5.97
N GLN A 99 -3.14 8.27 -6.94
CA GLN A 99 -4.19 8.31 -7.94
C GLN A 99 -4.67 6.93 -8.34
N GLU A 100 -5.98 6.72 -8.28
CA GLU A 100 -6.59 5.54 -8.86
C GLU A 100 -6.42 5.51 -10.39
N ASN A 101 -6.42 4.31 -10.98
CA ASN A 101 -6.27 4.17 -12.40
C ASN A 101 -7.42 4.81 -13.18
N SER A 102 -7.05 5.63 -14.15
CA SER A 102 -7.96 6.26 -15.11
C SER A 102 -7.27 6.38 -16.47
N SER A 103 -8.01 6.75 -17.51
CA SER A 103 -7.43 7.02 -18.83
C SER A 103 -6.34 8.10 -18.80
N LYS A 104 -6.45 9.07 -17.89
CA LYS A 104 -5.49 10.17 -17.71
C LYS A 104 -4.22 9.73 -16.97
N THR A 105 -4.32 8.72 -16.11
CA THR A 105 -3.21 8.23 -15.27
C THR A 105 -2.01 7.78 -16.11
N LYS A 106 -2.23 7.21 -17.31
CA LYS A 106 -1.14 6.74 -18.18
C LYS A 106 -0.18 7.86 -18.60
N LYS A 107 -0.69 9.05 -18.89
CA LYS A 107 0.14 10.21 -19.25
C LYS A 107 1.00 10.66 -18.07
N VAL A 108 0.39 10.75 -16.89
CA VAL A 108 1.06 11.15 -15.66
C VAL A 108 2.14 10.13 -15.27
N LYS A 109 1.84 8.82 -15.33
CA LYS A 109 2.83 7.75 -15.08
C LYS A 109 4.07 7.90 -15.95
N ASN A 110 3.91 8.24 -17.23
CA ASN A 110 5.04 8.40 -18.14
C ASN A 110 5.96 9.56 -17.74
N ILE A 111 5.43 10.60 -17.10
CA ILE A 111 6.24 11.72 -16.59
C ILE A 111 7.14 11.20 -15.46
N PHE A 112 6.55 10.53 -14.47
CA PHE A 112 7.29 9.97 -13.32
C PHE A 112 8.27 8.87 -13.70
N LEU A 113 7.96 8.05 -14.73
CA LEU A 113 8.88 7.02 -15.23
C LEU A 113 10.18 7.61 -15.79
N LYS A 114 10.09 8.76 -16.44
CA LYS A 114 11.23 9.44 -17.05
C LYS A 114 12.01 10.31 -16.04
N ASP A 115 11.42 10.57 -14.91
CA ASP A 115 12.02 11.38 -13.86
C ASP A 115 12.96 10.54 -12.97
N ARG A 116 14.21 11.07 -12.75
CA ARG A 116 15.25 10.35 -11.98
C ARG A 116 15.01 10.41 -10.48
N ASP A 117 14.32 11.44 -9.99
CA ASP A 117 14.05 11.67 -8.57
C ASP A 117 12.69 11.13 -8.15
N SER A 118 12.07 10.30 -9.00
CA SER A 118 10.76 9.73 -8.78
C SER A 118 10.79 8.23 -8.59
N TYR A 119 9.91 7.76 -7.69
CA TYR A 119 9.44 6.38 -7.66
C TYR A 119 8.01 6.30 -8.16
N LEU A 120 7.77 5.37 -9.07
CA LEU A 120 6.45 4.97 -9.52
C LEU A 120 6.13 3.60 -8.92
N VAL A 121 5.06 3.51 -8.15
CA VAL A 121 4.57 2.28 -7.52
C VAL A 121 3.18 1.97 -8.07
N ASP A 122 3.06 0.86 -8.79
CA ASP A 122 1.79 0.39 -9.35
C ASP A 122 1.17 -0.67 -8.42
N CYS A 123 0.02 -0.34 -7.82
CA CYS A 123 -0.68 -1.17 -6.86
C CYS A 123 -1.88 -1.87 -7.52
N TYR A 124 -1.73 -3.15 -7.79
CA TYR A 124 -2.78 -4.02 -8.31
C TYR A 124 -3.06 -5.16 -7.35
N GLU A 125 -4.17 -5.86 -7.57
CA GLU A 125 -4.43 -7.10 -6.86
C GLU A 125 -3.26 -8.06 -6.97
N LEU A 126 -3.01 -8.79 -5.89
CA LEU A 126 -1.89 -9.71 -5.77
C LEU A 126 -2.10 -10.94 -6.68
N ASP A 127 -1.11 -11.21 -7.50
CA ASP A 127 -1.03 -12.47 -8.22
C ASP A 127 -0.49 -13.60 -7.32
N LYS A 128 -0.42 -14.80 -7.88
CA LYS A 128 0.03 -15.97 -7.15
C LYS A 128 1.47 -15.84 -6.64
N ASP A 129 2.36 -15.28 -7.46
CA ASP A 129 3.77 -15.12 -7.13
C ASP A 129 3.96 -14.09 -6.00
N SER A 130 3.19 -13.01 -6.04
CA SER A 130 3.13 -12.02 -4.97
C SER A 130 2.68 -12.64 -3.65
N LYS A 131 1.63 -13.49 -3.67
CA LYS A 131 1.15 -14.20 -2.47
C LYS A 131 2.20 -15.15 -1.90
N ILE A 132 2.91 -15.89 -2.78
CA ILE A 132 4.03 -16.77 -2.37
C ILE A 132 5.11 -15.95 -1.67
N ASN A 133 5.51 -14.82 -2.24
CA ASN A 133 6.55 -13.98 -1.67
C ASN A 133 6.14 -13.41 -0.30
N ILE A 134 4.92 -12.90 -0.18
CA ILE A 134 4.40 -12.37 1.09
C ILE A 134 4.35 -13.47 2.14
N LEU A 135 3.82 -14.65 1.79
CA LEU A 135 3.69 -15.77 2.72
C LEU A 135 5.07 -16.26 3.18
N ASN A 136 6.03 -16.42 2.29
CA ASN A 136 7.39 -16.81 2.65
C ASN A 136 8.04 -15.79 3.60
N ASN A 137 7.94 -14.50 3.29
CA ASN A 137 8.48 -13.45 4.17
C ASN A 137 7.82 -13.47 5.55
N PHE A 138 6.49 -13.63 5.58
CA PHE A 138 5.73 -13.72 6.82
C PHE A 138 6.16 -14.93 7.69
N LEU A 139 6.26 -16.11 7.09
CA LEU A 139 6.66 -17.34 7.78
C LEU A 139 8.09 -17.22 8.32
N ASN A 140 9.02 -16.70 7.53
CA ASN A 140 10.40 -16.50 7.92
C ASN A 140 10.54 -15.46 9.05
N ALA A 141 9.87 -14.32 8.93
CA ALA A 141 9.92 -13.24 9.94
C ALA A 141 9.37 -13.68 11.31
N ASN A 142 8.43 -14.63 11.32
CA ASN A 142 7.81 -15.13 12.55
C ASN A 142 8.34 -16.50 12.99
N ASN A 143 9.35 -17.06 12.30
CA ASN A 143 9.91 -18.39 12.56
C ASN A 143 8.86 -19.51 12.55
N ILE A 144 7.85 -19.39 11.69
CA ILE A 144 6.76 -20.36 11.56
C ILE A 144 7.12 -21.40 10.51
N LYS A 145 7.04 -22.69 10.90
CA LYS A 145 7.20 -23.82 9.98
C LYS A 145 5.85 -24.45 9.73
N ILE A 146 5.49 -24.63 8.47
CA ILE A 146 4.25 -25.29 8.05
C ILE A 146 4.55 -26.39 7.02
N GLU A 147 3.66 -27.36 6.93
CA GLU A 147 3.71 -28.40 5.92
C GLU A 147 3.45 -27.85 4.52
N LYS A 148 4.00 -28.50 3.51
CA LYS A 148 3.87 -28.08 2.11
C LYS A 148 2.42 -27.96 1.64
N ASP A 149 1.56 -28.87 2.08
CA ASP A 149 0.14 -28.86 1.69
C ASP A 149 -0.61 -27.66 2.29
N ILE A 150 -0.27 -27.30 3.53
CA ILE A 150 -0.81 -26.09 4.18
C ILE A 150 -0.32 -24.83 3.46
N PHE A 151 0.95 -24.80 3.08
CA PHE A 151 1.51 -23.67 2.31
C PHE A 151 0.73 -23.41 1.02
N TRP A 152 0.56 -24.45 0.20
CA TRP A 152 -0.16 -24.31 -1.08
C TRP A 152 -1.65 -24.03 -0.90
N PHE A 153 -2.24 -24.58 0.14
CA PHE A 153 -3.62 -24.25 0.51
C PHE A 153 -3.76 -22.76 0.86
N LEU A 154 -2.83 -22.19 1.63
CA LEU A 154 -2.81 -20.76 1.94
C LEU A 154 -2.64 -19.92 0.69
N VAL A 155 -1.68 -20.23 -0.18
CA VAL A 155 -1.47 -19.50 -1.45
C VAL A 155 -2.74 -19.48 -2.31
N ASP A 156 -3.49 -20.57 -2.34
CA ASP A 156 -4.75 -20.67 -3.11
C ASP A 156 -5.90 -19.89 -2.46
N LYS A 157 -6.02 -19.91 -1.14
CA LYS A 157 -7.18 -19.38 -0.40
C LYS A 157 -7.02 -17.95 0.09
N LEU A 158 -5.79 -17.45 0.25
CA LEU A 158 -5.58 -16.06 0.64
C LEU A 158 -6.14 -15.09 -0.40
N ASP A 159 -6.76 -14.01 0.05
CA ASP A 159 -7.36 -12.98 -0.81
C ASP A 159 -6.28 -12.30 -1.68
N ASN A 160 -6.66 -11.85 -2.86
CA ASN A 160 -5.78 -11.11 -3.75
C ASN A 160 -5.63 -9.64 -3.34
N ARG A 161 -6.49 -9.15 -2.47
CA ARG A 161 -6.41 -7.79 -1.91
C ARG A 161 -5.51 -7.80 -0.68
N PHE A 162 -4.56 -6.89 -0.66
CA PHE A 162 -3.47 -6.88 0.33
C PHE A 162 -3.95 -6.87 1.78
N MET A 163 -4.91 -6.01 2.13
CA MET A 163 -5.41 -5.87 3.50
C MET A 163 -6.05 -7.16 4.03
N PHE A 164 -6.84 -7.86 3.20
CA PHE A 164 -7.49 -9.10 3.60
C PHE A 164 -6.50 -10.26 3.73
N LEU A 165 -5.47 -10.28 2.86
CA LEU A 165 -4.37 -11.21 2.96
C LEU A 165 -3.60 -10.97 4.28
N GLU A 166 -3.20 -9.74 4.55
CA GLU A 166 -2.46 -9.36 5.77
C GLU A 166 -3.26 -9.69 7.04
N ASP A 167 -4.58 -9.42 7.05
CA ASP A 167 -5.47 -9.77 8.16
C ASP A 167 -5.54 -11.28 8.39
N SER A 168 -5.64 -12.06 7.31
CA SER A 168 -5.62 -13.52 7.38
C SER A 168 -4.30 -14.06 7.94
N LEU A 169 -3.16 -13.50 7.52
CA LEU A 169 -1.85 -13.85 8.07
C LEU A 169 -1.72 -13.48 9.55
N ASN A 170 -2.20 -12.31 9.95
CA ASN A 170 -2.20 -11.89 11.35
C ASN A 170 -3.05 -12.80 12.25
N LYS A 171 -4.11 -13.40 11.70
CA LYS A 171 -4.90 -14.43 12.42
C LYS A 171 -4.13 -15.73 12.60
N LEU A 172 -3.30 -16.12 11.63
CA LEU A 172 -2.44 -17.29 11.78
C LEU A 172 -1.44 -17.14 12.93
N LEU A 173 -0.97 -15.92 13.24
CA LEU A 173 -0.09 -15.66 14.40
C LEU A 173 -0.75 -15.99 15.74
N ARG A 174 -2.09 -16.01 15.82
CA ARG A 174 -2.81 -16.37 17.05
C ARG A 174 -2.85 -17.86 17.31
N LEU A 175 -2.52 -18.67 16.30
CA LEU A 175 -2.35 -20.12 16.49
C LEU A 175 -0.98 -20.41 17.07
N GLN A 176 -0.93 -21.32 18.05
CA GLN A 176 0.35 -21.88 18.48
C GLN A 176 0.92 -22.76 17.35
N SER A 177 2.22 -22.92 17.29
CA SER A 177 2.90 -23.64 16.21
C SER A 177 2.39 -25.08 16.04
N CYS A 178 1.97 -25.75 17.13
CA CYS A 178 1.38 -27.08 17.11
C CYS A 178 -0.06 -27.13 16.56
N ASP A 179 -0.74 -25.99 16.50
CA ASP A 179 -2.13 -25.88 16.06
C ASP A 179 -2.29 -25.50 14.58
N ILE A 180 -1.18 -25.29 13.87
CA ILE A 180 -1.20 -24.95 12.44
C ILE A 180 -1.45 -26.22 11.63
N THR A 181 -2.69 -26.72 11.71
CA THR A 181 -3.20 -27.81 10.89
C THR A 181 -4.09 -27.27 9.79
N ILE A 182 -4.25 -28.05 8.71
CA ILE A 182 -5.11 -27.64 7.59
C ILE A 182 -6.57 -27.36 8.04
N ASN A 183 -7.06 -28.09 9.04
CA ASN A 183 -8.40 -27.91 9.57
C ASN A 183 -8.55 -26.61 10.36
N ASN A 184 -7.56 -26.23 11.16
CA ASN A 184 -7.57 -24.98 11.92
C ASN A 184 -7.37 -23.77 10.99
N VAL A 185 -6.50 -23.89 10.00
CA VAL A 185 -6.32 -22.87 8.96
C VAL A 185 -7.62 -22.67 8.16
N LYS A 186 -8.30 -23.74 7.77
CA LYS A 186 -9.62 -23.66 7.12
C LYS A 186 -10.62 -22.89 7.98
N LYS A 187 -10.71 -23.20 9.28
CA LYS A 187 -11.62 -22.50 10.20
C LYS A 187 -11.35 -21.01 10.24
N ILE A 188 -10.08 -20.60 10.35
CA ILE A 188 -9.70 -19.20 10.40
C ILE A 188 -10.06 -18.45 9.11
N LEU A 189 -9.80 -19.05 7.94
CA LEU A 189 -10.10 -18.44 6.65
C LEU A 189 -11.59 -18.42 6.32
N THR A 190 -12.37 -19.44 6.74
CA THR A 190 -13.80 -19.52 6.45
C THR A 190 -14.67 -18.66 7.36
N ILE A 191 -14.25 -18.38 8.60
CA ILE A 191 -15.00 -17.52 9.52
C ILE A 191 -15.18 -16.10 8.93
N ASP A 192 -14.23 -15.64 8.13
CA ASP A 192 -14.30 -14.30 7.55
C ASP A 192 -15.25 -14.16 6.36
N SER A 193 -15.33 -15.16 5.49
CA SER A 193 -16.20 -15.09 4.31
C SER A 193 -17.69 -15.24 4.69
N VAL A 194 -17.99 -16.20 5.54
CA VAL A 194 -19.38 -16.49 5.92
C VAL A 194 -19.93 -15.48 6.95
N GLY A 195 -19.07 -14.93 7.81
CA GLY A 195 -19.50 -13.97 8.83
C GLY A 195 -19.87 -12.60 8.24
N LYS A 196 -19.07 -12.11 7.30
CA LYS A 196 -19.29 -10.78 6.67
C LYS A 196 -20.49 -10.78 5.74
N GLU A 197 -20.67 -11.83 4.93
CA GLU A 197 -21.85 -11.96 4.08
C GLU A 197 -23.13 -12.13 4.90
N LYS A 198 -23.14 -12.97 5.92
CA LYS A 198 -24.30 -13.12 6.80
C LYS A 198 -24.62 -11.86 7.57
N LEU A 199 -23.59 -11.11 8.03
CA LEU A 199 -23.80 -9.83 8.71
C LEU A 199 -24.37 -8.78 7.74
N PHE A 200 -23.84 -8.71 6.53
CA PHE A 200 -24.33 -7.81 5.48
C PHE A 200 -25.79 -8.11 5.15
N PHE A 201 -26.12 -9.36 4.85
CA PHE A 201 -27.50 -9.77 4.56
C PHE A 201 -28.43 -9.61 5.77
N SER A 202 -27.97 -9.81 7.00
CA SER A 202 -28.78 -9.59 8.20
C SER A 202 -29.12 -8.13 8.45
N ILE A 203 -28.23 -7.21 8.08
CA ILE A 203 -28.47 -5.75 8.16
C ILE A 203 -29.50 -5.33 7.08
N PHE A 204 -29.37 -5.86 5.87
CA PHE A 204 -30.32 -5.57 4.78
C PHE A 204 -31.71 -6.13 5.08
N ASN A 205 -31.80 -7.36 5.58
CA ASN A 205 -33.10 -7.97 5.90
C ASN A 205 -33.79 -7.32 7.11
N LYS A 206 -33.06 -6.71 8.05
CA LYS A 206 -33.67 -5.93 9.15
C LYS A 206 -34.25 -4.60 8.70
N ASN A 207 -33.68 -4.00 7.64
CA ASN A 207 -34.19 -2.73 7.08
C ASN A 207 -35.36 -2.93 6.09
N ALA A 208 -35.71 -4.16 5.74
CA ALA A 208 -36.86 -4.47 4.87
C ALA A 208 -38.18 -4.69 5.63
N ASN A 209 -38.16 -4.60 6.98
CA ASN A 209 -39.33 -4.79 7.85
C ASN A 209 -39.67 -3.51 8.65
N ILE A 210 -39.55 -2.33 8.04
CA ILE A 210 -40.10 -1.08 8.54
C ILE A 210 -41.05 -0.48 7.47
#